data_d831b20d523742cd53bf0e04e4e5d9e9
#
_entry.id   d831b20d523742cd53bf0e04e4e5d9e9
#
_cell.length_a   1.000
_cell.length_b   1.000
_cell.length_c   1.000
_cell.angle_alpha   90.00
_cell.angle_beta   90.00
_cell.angle_gamma   90.00
#
_symmetry.space_group_name_H-M   'P 1'
#
loop_
_entity.id
_entity.type
_entity.pdbx_description
1 polymer ?
#
loop_
_entity_poly.entity_id
_entity_poly.type
_entity_poly.pdbx_seq_one_letter_code
_entity_poly.pdbx_strand_id
1 'polypeptide(L)'
;MAFLSAMVCIAMVLTPVSQQNPALEWNKKSTLTAEYQVEFPGLVLEPGSYVVRLREGGEKRSVVEILSRDETQLLATVIAVPDHRMRPEDNSDFTFHPTKHGGPRPVQTWFYTGDLVGLEFIYPIGRAKEIAKETDSHVMASDGNMDSAIIAITPNGKEIVVDGQPMHSAKRKPQ
;
A
#
# COMPACT_ATOMS: atom_id res chain seq x y z
N MET A 1 58.33 48.65 5.80
CA MET A 1 57.62 47.58 6.51
C MET A 1 56.25 47.44 5.87
N ALA A 2 56.08 46.43 5.05
CA ALA A 2 54.81 46.19 4.33
C ALA A 2 54.13 44.99 4.98
N PHE A 3 52.95 45.21 5.56
CA PHE A 3 52.10 44.14 6.10
C PHE A 3 51.24 43.57 4.98
N LEU A 4 51.50 42.36 4.57
CA LEU A 4 50.62 41.58 3.70
C LEU A 4 49.52 40.96 4.57
N SER A 5 48.28 41.41 4.38
CA SER A 5 47.08 40.82 4.99
C SER A 5 46.59 39.69 4.06
N ALA A 6 46.72 38.45 4.49
CA ALA A 6 46.18 37.29 3.77
C ALA A 6 44.70 37.08 4.15
N MET A 7 43.83 37.32 3.19
CA MET A 7 42.37 37.09 3.31
C MET A 7 42.06 35.62 2.99
N VAL A 8 41.79 34.84 4.02
CA VAL A 8 41.35 33.44 3.87
C VAL A 8 39.84 33.39 3.54
N CYS A 9 39.52 33.09 2.28
CA CYS A 9 38.14 32.80 1.88
C CYS A 9 37.82 31.35 2.24
N ILE A 10 36.99 31.17 3.29
CA ILE A 10 36.39 29.87 3.60
C ILE A 10 35.18 29.69 2.66
N ALA A 11 35.34 28.85 1.64
CA ALA A 11 34.23 28.41 0.80
C ALA A 11 33.40 27.37 1.58
N MET A 12 32.22 27.76 2.05
CA MET A 12 31.25 26.82 2.57
C MET A 12 30.68 25.99 1.40
N VAL A 13 31.08 24.73 1.34
CA VAL A 13 30.47 23.74 0.44
C VAL A 13 29.16 23.34 1.03
N LEU A 14 28.07 23.89 0.50
CA LEU A 14 26.71 23.40 0.77
C LEU A 14 26.55 22.05 0.06
N THR A 15 26.73 20.94 0.78
CA THR A 15 26.33 19.63 0.29
C THR A 15 24.81 19.58 0.24
N PRO A 16 24.19 19.23 -0.92
CA PRO A 16 22.76 19.00 -0.96
C PRO A 16 22.44 17.79 -0.09
N VAL A 17 21.69 18.00 0.98
CA VAL A 17 21.07 16.91 1.72
C VAL A 17 20.02 16.31 0.77
N SER A 18 20.32 15.17 0.17
CA SER A 18 19.33 14.33 -0.48
C SER A 18 18.26 14.01 0.56
N GLN A 19 17.09 14.57 0.43
CA GLN A 19 15.91 14.12 1.15
C GLN A 19 15.56 12.73 0.61
N GLN A 20 16.19 11.70 1.17
CA GLN A 20 15.73 10.34 1.01
C GLN A 20 14.36 10.27 1.65
N ASN A 21 13.35 10.03 0.83
CA ASN A 21 11.98 9.80 1.30
C ASN A 21 11.99 8.44 2.05
N PRO A 22 11.95 8.42 3.40
CA PRO A 22 12.14 7.18 4.16
C PRO A 22 10.98 6.19 3.98
N ALA A 23 9.95 6.58 3.25
CA ALA A 23 8.71 5.82 3.10
C ALA A 23 8.82 4.56 2.21
N LEU A 24 9.92 4.35 1.50
CA LEU A 24 10.04 3.31 0.48
C LEU A 24 11.35 2.51 0.59
N GLU A 25 11.76 2.17 1.80
CA GLU A 25 12.88 1.24 1.96
C GLU A 25 12.50 -0.17 1.46
N TRP A 26 13.27 -0.68 0.52
CA TRP A 26 13.10 -1.95 -0.21
C TRP A 26 13.12 -3.21 0.68
N ASN A 27 13.34 -3.07 1.98
CA ASN A 27 13.50 -4.18 2.92
C ASN A 27 12.34 -4.34 3.90
N LYS A 28 11.21 -3.67 3.67
CA LYS A 28 10.07 -3.78 4.59
C LYS A 28 9.50 -5.18 4.53
N LYS A 29 9.56 -5.85 5.69
CA LYS A 29 9.11 -7.22 5.86
C LYS A 29 8.45 -7.36 7.23
N SER A 30 7.28 -7.99 7.28
CA SER A 30 6.54 -8.28 8.51
C SER A 30 6.08 -9.72 8.53
N THR A 31 5.95 -10.28 9.72
CA THR A 31 5.29 -11.57 9.90
C THR A 31 3.81 -11.34 10.22
N LEU A 32 2.94 -11.89 9.39
CA LEU A 32 1.51 -11.99 9.67
C LEU A 32 1.24 -13.32 10.36
N THR A 33 0.75 -13.28 11.59
CA THR A 33 0.23 -14.47 12.28
C THR A 33 -1.29 -14.43 12.22
N ALA A 34 -1.86 -15.32 11.43
CA ALA A 34 -3.30 -15.42 11.23
C ALA A 34 -3.89 -16.48 12.15
N GLU A 35 -4.78 -16.09 13.05
CA GLU A 35 -5.56 -17.00 13.90
C GLU A 35 -6.79 -17.57 13.19
N TYR A 36 -7.21 -16.91 12.11
CA TYR A 36 -8.37 -17.23 11.27
C TYR A 36 -7.94 -17.19 9.82
N GLN A 37 -8.81 -17.68 8.93
CA GLN A 37 -8.58 -17.48 7.49
C GLN A 37 -8.51 -15.98 7.18
N VAL A 38 -7.48 -15.58 6.45
CA VAL A 38 -7.30 -14.21 5.95
C VAL A 38 -7.25 -14.20 4.43
N GLU A 39 -7.77 -13.15 3.85
CA GLU A 39 -7.85 -12.99 2.41
C GLU A 39 -6.99 -11.79 1.96
N PHE A 40 -6.02 -12.07 1.10
CA PHE A 40 -5.37 -11.08 0.26
C PHE A 40 -6.02 -11.07 -1.12
N PRO A 41 -5.79 -10.04 -1.96
CA PRO A 41 -6.28 -10.05 -3.33
C PRO A 41 -5.90 -11.32 -4.09
N GLY A 42 -6.90 -12.16 -4.39
CA GLY A 42 -6.71 -13.43 -5.11
C GLY A 42 -6.12 -14.60 -4.32
N LEU A 43 -5.95 -14.47 -3.00
CA LEU A 43 -5.38 -15.51 -2.14
C LEU A 43 -6.12 -15.57 -0.80
N VAL A 44 -6.56 -16.77 -0.41
CA VAL A 44 -7.03 -17.05 0.95
C VAL A 44 -5.97 -17.89 1.67
N LEU A 45 -5.57 -17.44 2.85
CA LEU A 45 -4.61 -18.09 3.72
C LEU A 45 -5.34 -18.78 4.87
N GLU A 46 -4.96 -20.01 5.16
CA GLU A 46 -5.38 -20.72 6.36
C GLU A 46 -4.71 -20.14 7.62
N PRO A 47 -5.23 -20.44 8.84
CA PRO A 47 -4.55 -20.05 10.07
C PRO A 47 -3.09 -20.52 10.07
N GLY A 48 -2.17 -19.58 10.38
CA GLY A 48 -0.73 -19.83 10.31
C GLY A 48 0.10 -18.57 10.33
N SER A 49 1.41 -18.73 10.12
CA SER A 49 2.34 -17.59 10.03
C SER A 49 2.87 -17.45 8.61
N TYR A 50 2.89 -16.23 8.13
CA TYR A 50 3.27 -15.87 6.76
C TYR A 50 4.19 -14.65 6.79
N VAL A 51 5.00 -14.51 5.76
CA VAL A 51 5.84 -13.32 5.59
C VAL A 51 5.24 -12.44 4.51
N VAL A 52 5.04 -11.17 4.84
CA VAL A 52 4.61 -10.12 3.91
C VAL A 52 5.80 -9.21 3.68
N ARG A 53 6.19 -9.05 2.42
CA ARG A 53 7.40 -8.32 2.03
C ARG A 53 7.11 -7.32 0.92
N LEU A 54 7.57 -6.08 1.10
CA LEU A 54 7.59 -5.10 0.03
C LEU A 54 8.66 -5.48 -0.98
N ARG A 55 8.27 -5.78 -2.21
CA ARG A 55 9.19 -6.06 -3.31
C ARG A 55 9.58 -4.80 -4.07
N GLU A 56 8.60 -3.98 -4.38
CA GLU A 56 8.78 -2.74 -5.12
C GLU A 56 7.83 -1.68 -4.59
N GLY A 57 8.38 -0.54 -4.22
CA GLY A 57 7.62 0.61 -3.76
C GLY A 57 7.58 1.69 -4.83
N GLY A 58 6.40 2.28 -5.04
CA GLY A 58 6.19 3.39 -5.94
C GLY A 58 5.32 4.47 -5.31
N GLU A 59 5.35 5.67 -5.87
CA GLU A 59 4.53 6.79 -5.37
C GLU A 59 3.02 6.51 -5.47
N LYS A 60 2.61 5.76 -6.48
CA LYS A 60 1.20 5.45 -6.73
C LYS A 60 0.84 4.01 -6.39
N ARG A 61 1.77 3.08 -6.59
CA ARG A 61 1.54 1.64 -6.42
C ARG A 61 2.78 0.96 -5.89
N SER A 62 2.54 -0.07 -5.11
CA SER A 62 3.58 -0.93 -4.55
C SER A 62 3.26 -2.39 -4.87
N VAL A 63 4.31 -3.18 -5.02
CA VAL A 63 4.22 -4.64 -5.22
C VAL A 63 4.60 -5.31 -3.92
N VAL A 64 3.70 -6.12 -3.40
CA VAL A 64 3.88 -6.86 -2.15
C VAL A 64 3.85 -8.35 -2.43
N GLU A 65 4.80 -9.07 -1.86
CA GLU A 65 4.89 -10.52 -1.90
C GLU A 65 4.38 -11.13 -0.59
N ILE A 66 3.57 -12.17 -0.70
CA ILE A 66 3.14 -13.02 0.40
C ILE A 66 3.88 -14.36 0.26
N LEU A 67 4.63 -14.74 1.30
CA LEU A 67 5.46 -15.93 1.30
C LEU A 67 5.07 -16.87 2.45
N SER A 68 5.48 -18.13 2.31
CA SER A 68 5.48 -19.07 3.43
C SER A 68 6.33 -18.55 4.59
N ARG A 69 6.12 -19.07 5.80
CA ARG A 69 6.85 -18.68 7.02
C ARG A 69 8.37 -18.76 6.87
N ASP A 70 8.84 -19.77 6.18
CA ASP A 70 10.28 -20.05 5.90
C ASP A 70 10.81 -19.29 4.67
N GLU A 71 9.97 -18.47 4.05
CA GLU A 71 10.27 -17.67 2.84
C GLU A 71 10.69 -18.50 1.61
N THR A 72 10.45 -19.83 1.62
CA THR A 72 10.85 -20.71 0.52
C THR A 72 9.83 -20.73 -0.62
N GLN A 73 8.57 -20.37 -0.33
CA GLN A 73 7.48 -20.37 -1.31
C GLN A 73 6.85 -18.99 -1.44
N LEU A 74 6.79 -18.49 -2.66
CA LEU A 74 5.96 -17.33 -3.01
C LEU A 74 4.53 -17.81 -3.20
N LEU A 75 3.61 -17.33 -2.33
CA LEU A 75 2.20 -17.72 -2.35
C LEU A 75 1.40 -16.80 -3.24
N ALA A 76 1.69 -15.48 -3.20
CA ALA A 76 1.07 -14.49 -4.08
C ALA A 76 1.94 -13.23 -4.23
N THR A 77 1.69 -12.51 -5.31
CA THR A 77 2.13 -11.13 -5.51
C THR A 77 0.89 -10.27 -5.69
N VAL A 78 0.77 -9.22 -4.89
CA VAL A 78 -0.39 -8.34 -4.87
C VAL A 78 0.02 -6.88 -5.02
N ILE A 79 -0.92 -6.07 -5.48
CA ILE A 79 -0.73 -4.63 -5.66
C ILE A 79 -1.37 -3.91 -4.48
N ALA A 80 -0.72 -2.85 -4.02
CA ALA A 80 -1.22 -1.97 -2.98
C ALA A 80 -0.95 -0.51 -3.34
N VAL A 81 -1.67 0.40 -2.69
CA VAL A 81 -1.48 1.86 -2.80
C VAL A 81 -0.99 2.41 -1.47
N PRO A 82 -0.26 3.54 -1.47
CA PRO A 82 0.09 4.21 -0.24
C PRO A 82 -1.15 4.60 0.57
N ASP A 83 -1.12 4.34 1.86
CA ASP A 83 -2.08 4.79 2.85
C ASP A 83 -1.36 5.50 3.99
N HIS A 84 -2.04 6.37 4.74
CA HIS A 84 -1.42 7.21 5.75
C HIS A 84 -2.15 7.10 7.08
N ARG A 85 -1.39 6.93 8.16
CA ARG A 85 -1.89 7.04 9.52
C ARG A 85 -1.33 8.28 10.24
N MET A 86 -2.05 8.78 11.23
CA MET A 86 -1.67 10.00 11.95
C MET A 86 -0.54 9.80 12.95
N ARG A 87 -0.31 8.58 13.42
CA ARG A 87 0.71 8.24 14.43
C ARG A 87 1.41 6.95 14.05
N PRO A 88 2.74 6.88 14.24
CA PRO A 88 3.45 5.62 14.10
C PRO A 88 3.08 4.67 15.25
N GLU A 89 3.20 3.38 15.00
CA GLU A 89 3.06 2.33 16.01
C GLU A 89 4.34 1.50 16.09
N ASP A 90 4.61 0.96 17.29
CA ASP A 90 5.86 0.24 17.57
C ASP A 90 5.89 -1.17 16.96
N ASN A 91 4.76 -1.64 16.46
CA ASN A 91 4.63 -2.94 15.81
C ASN A 91 4.13 -2.80 14.38
N SER A 92 4.45 -3.78 13.54
CA SER A 92 3.79 -3.91 12.24
C SER A 92 2.33 -4.23 12.45
N ASP A 93 1.47 -3.52 11.73
CA ASP A 93 0.03 -3.62 11.89
C ASP A 93 -0.65 -4.00 10.57
N PHE A 94 -1.52 -5.01 10.67
CA PHE A 94 -2.43 -5.40 9.60
C PHE A 94 -3.85 -5.08 10.02
N THR A 95 -4.54 -4.26 9.24
CA THR A 95 -5.96 -4.03 9.45
C THR A 95 -6.79 -4.89 8.49
N PHE A 96 -8.02 -5.15 8.89
CA PHE A 96 -8.93 -6.01 8.14
C PHE A 96 -10.26 -5.32 7.93
N HIS A 97 -10.89 -5.56 6.80
CA HIS A 97 -12.27 -5.17 6.63
C HIS A 97 -13.16 -5.94 7.63
N PRO A 98 -14.07 -5.26 8.35
CA PRO A 98 -14.93 -5.92 9.34
C PRO A 98 -15.88 -6.91 8.64
N THR A 99 -15.81 -8.19 9.00
CA THR A 99 -16.71 -9.21 8.46
C THR A 99 -17.90 -9.41 9.38
N LYS A 100 -19.13 -9.39 8.84
CA LYS A 100 -20.38 -9.63 9.60
C LYS A 100 -20.68 -11.12 9.78
N HIS A 101 -20.18 -11.97 8.91
CA HIS A 101 -20.43 -13.40 8.88
C HIS A 101 -19.11 -14.14 8.82
N GLY A 102 -19.02 -15.30 9.48
CA GLY A 102 -17.82 -16.12 9.47
C GLY A 102 -17.29 -16.36 8.04
N GLY A 103 -15.97 -16.32 7.87
CA GLY A 103 -15.30 -16.45 6.57
C GLY A 103 -13.91 -15.81 6.61
N PRO A 104 -13.18 -15.88 5.50
CA PRO A 104 -11.86 -15.22 5.42
C PRO A 104 -11.98 -13.73 5.69
N ARG A 105 -11.07 -13.19 6.50
CA ARG A 105 -11.00 -11.77 6.79
C ARG A 105 -10.20 -11.05 5.73
N PRO A 106 -10.80 -10.15 4.92
CA PRO A 106 -10.06 -9.44 3.89
C PRO A 106 -9.09 -8.45 4.53
N VAL A 107 -7.80 -8.54 4.17
CA VAL A 107 -6.76 -7.61 4.64
C VAL A 107 -6.99 -6.27 3.97
N GLN A 108 -7.09 -5.21 4.78
CA GLN A 108 -7.25 -3.85 4.29
C GLN A 108 -5.91 -3.17 4.10
N THR A 109 -5.13 -3.02 5.18
CA THR A 109 -3.87 -2.28 5.14
C THR A 109 -2.74 -3.05 5.80
N TRP A 110 -1.51 -2.66 5.48
CA TRP A 110 -0.29 -3.06 6.15
C TRP A 110 0.57 -1.84 6.45
N PHE A 111 0.82 -1.59 7.72
CA PHE A 111 1.77 -0.60 8.20
C PHE A 111 3.01 -1.28 8.76
N TYR A 112 4.17 -0.88 8.30
CA TYR A 112 5.42 -1.33 8.86
C TYR A 112 5.72 -0.60 10.19
N THR A 113 6.46 -1.26 11.07
CA THR A 113 6.86 -0.73 12.38
C THR A 113 7.43 0.69 12.28
N GLY A 114 6.89 1.62 13.03
CA GLY A 114 7.36 3.01 13.10
C GLY A 114 6.97 3.90 11.94
N ASP A 115 6.33 3.37 10.89
CA ASP A 115 5.98 4.15 9.69
C ASP A 115 4.63 4.85 9.82
N LEU A 116 4.56 6.05 9.20
CA LEU A 116 3.31 6.77 8.98
C LEU A 116 2.66 6.42 7.65
N VAL A 117 3.44 5.87 6.72
CA VAL A 117 2.96 5.44 5.40
C VAL A 117 2.89 3.93 5.38
N GLY A 118 1.69 3.42 5.17
CA GLY A 118 1.38 2.01 4.97
C GLY A 118 0.94 1.74 3.54
N LEU A 119 0.39 0.57 3.34
CA LEU A 119 -0.08 0.07 2.06
C LEU A 119 -1.51 -0.45 2.21
N GLU A 120 -2.45 0.05 1.40
CA GLU A 120 -3.79 -0.47 1.28
C GLU A 120 -3.88 -1.40 0.07
N PHE A 121 -4.42 -2.61 0.27
CA PHE A 121 -4.45 -3.64 -0.76
C PHE A 121 -5.58 -3.41 -1.76
N ILE A 122 -5.26 -3.65 -3.05
CA ILE A 122 -6.19 -3.45 -4.17
C ILE A 122 -6.81 -4.78 -4.56
N TYR A 123 -8.13 -4.90 -4.43
CA TYR A 123 -8.88 -6.09 -4.80
C TYR A 123 -9.36 -6.05 -6.26
N PRO A 124 -9.57 -7.21 -6.89
CA PRO A 124 -10.32 -7.26 -8.15
C PRO A 124 -11.72 -6.64 -7.98
N ILE A 125 -12.18 -5.87 -8.97
CA ILE A 125 -13.43 -5.08 -8.87
C ILE A 125 -14.63 -5.91 -8.38
N GLY A 126 -14.79 -7.13 -8.90
CA GLY A 126 -15.88 -8.02 -8.50
C GLY A 126 -15.84 -8.34 -7.01
N ARG A 127 -14.65 -8.76 -6.51
CA ARG A 127 -14.47 -9.10 -5.10
C ARG A 127 -14.57 -7.88 -4.19
N ALA A 128 -14.04 -6.74 -4.63
CA ALA A 128 -14.15 -5.48 -3.89
C ALA A 128 -15.62 -5.06 -3.67
N LYS A 129 -16.49 -5.26 -4.67
CA LYS A 129 -17.94 -5.00 -4.53
C LYS A 129 -18.60 -5.89 -3.48
N GLU A 130 -18.23 -7.18 -3.43
CA GLU A 130 -18.72 -8.10 -2.41
C GLU A 130 -18.25 -7.68 -1.03
N ILE A 131 -16.93 -7.45 -0.84
CA ILE A 131 -16.36 -7.01 0.43
C ILE A 131 -17.02 -5.70 0.88
N ALA A 132 -17.09 -4.69 0.03
CA ALA A 132 -17.68 -3.39 0.38
C ALA A 132 -19.12 -3.50 0.86
N LYS A 133 -19.94 -4.33 0.21
CA LYS A 133 -21.32 -4.60 0.59
C LYS A 133 -21.43 -5.35 1.91
N GLU A 134 -20.59 -6.38 2.12
CA GLU A 134 -20.59 -7.21 3.33
C GLU A 134 -20.10 -6.44 4.56
N THR A 135 -19.11 -5.60 4.39
CA THR A 135 -18.40 -4.93 5.49
C THR A 135 -18.89 -3.51 5.76
N ASP A 136 -19.71 -2.95 4.88
CA ASP A 136 -20.16 -1.56 4.92
C ASP A 136 -18.99 -0.56 4.91
N SER A 137 -17.93 -0.89 4.18
CA SER A 137 -16.71 -0.10 4.08
C SER A 137 -16.30 0.17 2.63
N HIS A 138 -15.40 1.15 2.43
CA HIS A 138 -14.79 1.36 1.11
C HIS A 138 -13.70 0.32 0.89
N VAL A 139 -13.56 -0.13 -0.37
CA VAL A 139 -12.54 -1.11 -0.76
C VAL A 139 -11.83 -0.63 -2.01
N MET A 140 -10.50 -0.59 -1.96
CA MET A 140 -9.69 -0.26 -3.14
C MET A 140 -9.73 -1.38 -4.15
N ALA A 141 -9.92 -1.01 -5.41
CA ALA A 141 -10.10 -1.96 -6.51
C ALA A 141 -9.42 -1.51 -7.80
N SER A 142 -9.07 -2.49 -8.63
CA SER A 142 -8.69 -2.30 -10.02
C SER A 142 -9.06 -3.52 -10.85
N ASP A 143 -8.89 -3.43 -12.17
CA ASP A 143 -9.08 -4.58 -13.08
C ASP A 143 -7.86 -5.53 -13.11
N GLY A 144 -6.84 -5.27 -12.29
CA GLY A 144 -5.65 -6.13 -12.15
C GLY A 144 -4.46 -5.71 -13.02
N ASN A 145 -4.59 -4.73 -13.91
CA ASN A 145 -3.46 -4.22 -14.68
C ASN A 145 -2.74 -3.10 -13.91
N MET A 146 -1.41 -3.03 -14.02
CA MET A 146 -0.60 -2.01 -13.34
C MET A 146 -0.92 -0.58 -13.80
N ASP A 147 -1.40 -0.41 -15.03
CA ASP A 147 -1.72 0.89 -15.63
C ASP A 147 -3.21 1.27 -15.48
N SER A 148 -4.02 0.39 -14.92
CA SER A 148 -5.46 0.64 -14.76
C SER A 148 -5.74 1.67 -13.68
N ALA A 149 -6.84 2.39 -13.82
CA ALA A 149 -7.32 3.29 -12.79
C ALA A 149 -7.56 2.54 -11.47
N ILE A 150 -7.18 3.17 -10.37
CA ILE A 150 -7.53 2.72 -9.03
C ILE A 150 -8.82 3.40 -8.64
N ILE A 151 -9.78 2.60 -8.21
CA ILE A 151 -11.09 3.05 -7.78
C ILE A 151 -11.34 2.62 -6.34
N ALA A 152 -12.09 3.43 -5.61
CA ALA A 152 -12.68 3.02 -4.35
C ALA A 152 -14.13 2.56 -4.60
N ILE A 153 -14.45 1.35 -4.18
CA ILE A 153 -15.82 0.82 -4.22
C ILE A 153 -16.49 1.15 -2.89
N THR A 154 -17.61 1.84 -2.97
CA THR A 154 -18.42 2.17 -1.78
C THR A 154 -19.35 1.01 -1.42
N PRO A 155 -19.90 0.98 -0.18
CA PRO A 155 -20.86 -0.07 0.24
C PRO A 155 -22.08 -0.21 -0.66
N ASN A 156 -22.53 0.87 -1.28
CA ASN A 156 -23.66 0.86 -2.23
C ASN A 156 -23.22 0.52 -3.68
N GLY A 157 -21.97 0.11 -3.88
CA GLY A 157 -21.42 -0.32 -5.17
C GLY A 157 -21.01 0.82 -6.11
N LYS A 158 -21.01 2.08 -5.65
CA LYS A 158 -20.54 3.22 -6.44
C LYS A 158 -19.01 3.18 -6.58
N GLU A 159 -18.52 3.45 -7.76
CA GLU A 159 -17.09 3.54 -8.09
C GLU A 159 -16.63 5.01 -8.03
N ILE A 160 -15.55 5.25 -7.29
CA ILE A 160 -14.93 6.57 -7.14
C ILE A 160 -13.48 6.44 -7.58
N VAL A 161 -13.06 7.20 -8.60
CA VAL A 161 -11.66 7.20 -9.07
C VAL A 161 -10.78 7.87 -8.03
N VAL A 162 -9.72 7.19 -7.61
CA VAL A 162 -8.80 7.65 -6.55
C VAL A 162 -7.51 8.18 -7.14
N ASP A 163 -6.97 7.57 -8.18
CA ASP A 163 -5.74 8.02 -8.80
C ASP A 163 -6.05 9.02 -9.93
N GLY A 164 -5.97 10.27 -9.71
CA GLY A 164 -6.23 11.45 -10.56
C GLY A 164 -6.02 11.38 -12.09
N GLN A 165 -6.16 10.22 -12.72
CA GLN A 165 -6.36 10.11 -14.15
C GLN A 165 -7.82 10.46 -14.44
N PRO A 166 -8.09 11.52 -15.26
CA PRO A 166 -9.46 11.80 -15.67
C PRO A 166 -9.97 10.58 -16.43
N MET A 167 -11.05 9.98 -15.93
CA MET A 167 -11.79 9.02 -16.73
C MET A 167 -12.05 9.66 -18.08
N HIS A 168 -11.56 9.05 -19.14
CA HIS A 168 -11.97 9.39 -20.49
C HIS A 168 -13.49 9.47 -20.50
N SER A 169 -13.97 10.70 -20.60
CA SER A 169 -15.37 11.07 -20.55
C SER A 169 -16.20 10.06 -21.32
N ALA A 170 -17.16 9.44 -20.65
CA ALA A 170 -18.28 8.81 -21.31
C ALA A 170 -18.74 9.75 -22.43
N LYS A 171 -18.69 9.25 -23.67
CA LYS A 171 -19.12 9.95 -24.89
C LYS A 171 -20.41 10.70 -24.59
N ARG A 172 -20.36 12.05 -24.56
CA ARG A 172 -21.57 12.85 -24.72
C ARG A 172 -22.17 12.43 -26.03
N LYS A 173 -23.37 11.86 -26.01
CA LYS A 173 -24.20 11.76 -27.18
C LYS A 173 -24.43 13.18 -27.72
N PRO A 174 -24.21 13.45 -28.99
CA PRO A 174 -24.63 14.70 -29.59
C PRO A 174 -26.17 14.78 -29.53
N GLN A 175 -26.68 15.93 -29.16
CA GLN A 175 -28.09 16.29 -29.32
C GLN A 175 -28.39 16.52 -30.76
#